data_6aa4eb8bd5dd5f56181feeb38263ce02
#
_entry.id   6aa4eb8bd5dd5f56181feeb38263ce02
#
_cell.length_a   1.000
_cell.length_b   1.000
_cell.length_c   1.000
_cell.angle_alpha   90.00
_cell.angle_beta   90.00
_cell.angle_gamma   90.00
#
_symmetry.space_group_name_H-M   'P 1'
#
loop_
_entity.id
_entity.type
_entity.pdbx_description
1 polymer ?
#
loop_
_entity_poly.entity_id
_entity_poly.type
_entity_poly.pdbx_seq_one_letter_code
_entity_poly.pdbx_strand_id
1 'polypeptide(L)'
;MSEIQNAIEVKNLKKGFGGRVLFENFSLNVKANTIHAIIGPNGSGKTTLLRLITGVYQPNAGTINIVGKYAMQLENDYLYEEQTGLENLRIFGKYFGFEINDRSDSYCTQLGLTEHLGKRVSTYSKGMKRKLSLLIVIMIGRDILLMDEPTSGVDPISRVEIRSLIEALKADGKTVIITSHDLSEIEKCADDVSMIKNGRLLFDKGIQEMQGQSLEEIFIKEGNRHE
;
A
#
# COMPACT_ATOMS: atom_id res chain seq x y z
N MET A 1 11.33 -2.63 -27.45
CA MET A 1 10.43 -2.15 -26.40
C MET A 1 10.13 -3.38 -25.54
N SER A 2 10.63 -3.46 -24.30
CA SER A 2 10.28 -4.55 -23.38
C SER A 2 8.78 -4.49 -23.11
N GLU A 3 8.05 -5.61 -23.28
CA GLU A 3 6.65 -5.70 -22.88
C GLU A 3 6.54 -5.27 -21.40
N ILE A 4 5.64 -4.32 -21.13
CA ILE A 4 5.35 -3.89 -19.76
C ILE A 4 4.69 -5.09 -19.06
N GLN A 5 5.44 -5.73 -18.17
CA GLN A 5 4.94 -6.88 -17.43
C GLN A 5 4.05 -6.40 -16.28
N ASN A 6 2.82 -6.92 -16.20
CA ASN A 6 1.95 -6.67 -15.07
C ASN A 6 2.36 -7.55 -13.87
N ALA A 7 2.50 -6.93 -12.70
CA ALA A 7 2.68 -7.64 -11.44
C ALA A 7 1.36 -8.20 -10.90
N ILE A 8 0.24 -7.47 -11.16
CA ILE A 8 -1.11 -7.91 -10.77
C ILE A 8 -2.07 -7.64 -11.92
N GLU A 9 -2.91 -8.64 -12.20
CA GLU A 9 -4.04 -8.51 -13.12
C GLU A 9 -5.34 -8.91 -12.42
N VAL A 10 -6.31 -8.01 -12.39
CA VAL A 10 -7.68 -8.25 -11.92
C VAL A 10 -8.60 -8.18 -13.12
N LYS A 11 -9.37 -9.24 -13.39
CA LYS A 11 -10.26 -9.32 -14.56
C LYS A 11 -11.69 -9.67 -14.14
N ASN A 12 -12.64 -8.81 -14.54
CA ASN A 12 -14.09 -9.02 -14.36
C ASN A 12 -14.48 -9.39 -12.93
N LEU A 13 -13.81 -8.78 -11.94
CA LEU A 13 -14.00 -9.08 -10.54
C LEU A 13 -15.43 -8.75 -10.11
N LYS A 14 -16.07 -9.72 -9.44
CA LYS A 14 -17.33 -9.54 -8.73
C LYS A 14 -17.15 -9.86 -7.25
N LYS A 15 -17.61 -8.98 -6.38
CA LYS A 15 -17.64 -9.19 -4.93
C LYS A 15 -18.82 -8.47 -4.29
N GLY A 16 -19.50 -9.19 -3.42
CA GLY A 16 -20.56 -8.63 -2.55
C GLY A 16 -20.49 -9.20 -1.14
N PHE A 17 -21.20 -8.53 -0.24
CA PHE A 17 -21.37 -8.92 1.17
C PHE A 17 -22.80 -8.68 1.59
N GLY A 18 -23.43 -9.66 2.25
CA GLY A 18 -24.77 -9.51 2.82
C GLY A 18 -25.84 -9.03 1.82
N GLY A 19 -25.76 -9.48 0.56
CA GLY A 19 -26.70 -9.08 -0.50
C GLY A 19 -26.35 -7.75 -1.20
N ARG A 20 -25.36 -6.99 -0.71
CA ARG A 20 -24.89 -5.75 -1.37
C ARG A 20 -23.69 -6.07 -2.26
N VAL A 21 -23.78 -5.72 -3.54
CA VAL A 21 -22.65 -5.82 -4.48
C VAL A 21 -21.72 -4.63 -4.26
N LEU A 22 -20.42 -4.91 -4.06
CA LEU A 22 -19.37 -3.90 -3.95
C LEU A 22 -18.64 -3.73 -5.29
N PHE A 23 -18.17 -4.84 -5.89
CA PHE A 23 -17.53 -4.84 -7.20
C PHE A 23 -18.39 -5.63 -8.20
N GLU A 24 -18.55 -5.07 -9.40
CA GLU A 24 -19.21 -5.74 -10.52
C GLU A 24 -18.46 -5.39 -11.81
N ASN A 25 -17.93 -6.42 -12.49
CA ASN A 25 -17.09 -6.28 -13.70
C ASN A 25 -15.88 -5.37 -13.51
N PHE A 26 -15.28 -5.38 -12.30
CA PHE A 26 -14.13 -4.55 -12.01
C PHE A 26 -12.86 -5.19 -12.58
N SER A 27 -12.05 -4.39 -13.30
CA SER A 27 -10.76 -4.83 -13.84
C SER A 27 -9.70 -3.79 -13.56
N LEU A 28 -8.49 -4.24 -13.24
CA LEU A 28 -7.33 -3.39 -12.90
C LEU A 28 -6.05 -4.12 -13.25
N ASN A 29 -5.07 -3.40 -13.81
CA ASN A 29 -3.71 -3.89 -14.02
C ASN A 29 -2.71 -3.05 -13.25
N VAL A 30 -1.78 -3.70 -12.57
CA VAL A 30 -0.66 -3.05 -11.87
C VAL A 30 0.63 -3.44 -12.55
N LYS A 31 1.37 -2.46 -13.05
CA LYS A 31 2.67 -2.67 -13.70
C LYS A 31 3.73 -3.07 -12.67
N ALA A 32 4.63 -3.96 -13.07
CA ALA A 32 5.78 -4.32 -12.24
C ALA A 32 6.75 -3.13 -12.10
N ASN A 33 7.43 -3.07 -10.94
CA ASN A 33 8.43 -2.05 -10.61
C ASN A 33 7.90 -0.60 -10.63
N THR A 34 6.63 -0.42 -10.23
CA THR A 34 5.99 0.89 -10.10
C THR A 34 5.43 1.10 -8.70
N ILE A 35 5.20 2.35 -8.36
CA ILE A 35 4.33 2.75 -7.24
C ILE A 35 2.95 3.02 -7.83
N HIS A 36 2.00 2.13 -7.57
CA HIS A 36 0.63 2.22 -8.04
C HIS A 36 -0.30 2.64 -6.89
N ALA A 37 -0.92 3.81 -7.01
CA ALA A 37 -1.84 4.29 -6.00
C ALA A 37 -3.29 3.94 -6.36
N ILE A 38 -4.02 3.45 -5.37
CA ILE A 38 -5.46 3.22 -5.44
C ILE A 38 -6.14 4.27 -4.57
N ILE A 39 -6.80 5.24 -5.20
CA ILE A 39 -7.44 6.36 -4.52
C ILE A 39 -8.97 6.25 -4.56
N GLY A 40 -9.63 6.96 -3.66
CA GLY A 40 -11.09 7.01 -3.61
C GLY A 40 -11.61 7.34 -2.22
N PRO A 41 -12.89 7.70 -2.11
CA PRO A 41 -13.51 8.03 -0.83
C PRO A 41 -13.56 6.83 0.11
N ASN A 42 -13.83 7.09 1.39
CA ASN A 42 -14.05 6.02 2.37
C ASN A 42 -15.24 5.14 1.94
N GLY A 43 -15.08 3.82 2.07
CA GLY A 43 -16.09 2.85 1.64
C GLY A 43 -16.13 2.56 0.13
N SER A 44 -15.24 3.14 -0.69
CA SER A 44 -15.18 2.85 -2.14
C SER A 44 -14.74 1.43 -2.49
N GLY A 45 -14.10 0.72 -1.55
CA GLY A 45 -13.64 -0.66 -1.74
C GLY A 45 -12.13 -0.86 -1.75
N LYS A 46 -11.29 0.17 -1.54
CA LYS A 46 -9.81 0.09 -1.57
C LYS A 46 -9.25 -1.06 -0.73
N THR A 47 -9.50 -1.05 0.57
CA THR A 47 -9.07 -2.12 1.50
C THR A 47 -9.62 -3.49 1.10
N THR A 48 -10.89 -3.53 0.62
CA THR A 48 -11.50 -4.79 0.15
C THR A 48 -10.78 -5.32 -1.09
N LEU A 49 -10.40 -4.44 -2.02
CA LEU A 49 -9.62 -4.84 -3.19
C LEU A 49 -8.26 -5.42 -2.79
N LEU A 50 -7.53 -4.79 -1.87
CA LEU A 50 -6.26 -5.34 -1.36
C LEU A 50 -6.47 -6.72 -0.71
N ARG A 51 -7.54 -6.90 0.06
CA ARG A 51 -7.87 -8.19 0.69
C ARG A 51 -8.28 -9.27 -0.33
N LEU A 52 -8.88 -8.88 -1.45
CA LEU A 52 -9.18 -9.78 -2.57
C LEU A 52 -7.89 -10.17 -3.31
N ILE A 53 -7.03 -9.20 -3.61
CA ILE A 53 -5.72 -9.43 -4.23
C ILE A 53 -4.90 -10.41 -3.38
N THR A 54 -4.85 -10.22 -2.08
CA THR A 54 -4.07 -11.09 -1.16
C THR A 54 -4.76 -12.41 -0.79
N GLY A 55 -5.95 -12.68 -1.33
CA GLY A 55 -6.68 -13.92 -1.07
C GLY A 55 -7.32 -14.03 0.31
N VAL A 56 -7.27 -12.95 1.14
CA VAL A 56 -7.99 -12.88 2.42
C VAL A 56 -9.50 -12.97 2.19
N TYR A 57 -9.98 -12.36 1.11
CA TYR A 57 -11.34 -12.56 0.62
C TYR A 57 -11.32 -13.29 -0.72
N GLN A 58 -12.29 -14.20 -0.92
CA GLN A 58 -12.49 -14.85 -2.21
C GLN A 58 -13.47 -14.02 -3.06
N PRO A 59 -13.19 -13.82 -4.35
CA PRO A 59 -14.14 -13.18 -5.26
C PRO A 59 -15.38 -14.07 -5.48
N ASN A 60 -16.51 -13.45 -5.80
CA ASN A 60 -17.71 -14.19 -6.22
C ASN A 60 -17.62 -14.62 -7.69
N ALA A 61 -16.91 -13.84 -8.53
CA ALA A 61 -16.58 -14.15 -9.91
C ALA A 61 -15.38 -13.31 -10.36
N GLY A 62 -14.82 -13.64 -11.52
CA GLY A 62 -13.62 -13.02 -12.07
C GLY A 62 -12.34 -13.70 -11.61
N THR A 63 -11.19 -13.16 -12.03
CA THR A 63 -9.88 -13.74 -11.73
C THR A 63 -8.92 -12.66 -11.24
N ILE A 64 -8.02 -13.07 -10.36
CA ILE A 64 -6.89 -12.26 -9.88
C ILE A 64 -5.63 -13.08 -10.09
N ASN A 65 -4.70 -12.54 -10.87
CA ASN A 65 -3.40 -13.12 -11.11
C ASN A 65 -2.31 -12.23 -10.52
N ILE A 66 -1.36 -12.83 -9.78
CA ILE A 66 -0.23 -12.14 -9.16
C ILE A 66 1.05 -12.83 -9.62
N VAL A 67 1.97 -12.04 -10.18
CA VAL A 67 3.27 -12.53 -10.63
C VAL A 67 4.32 -12.15 -9.59
N GLY A 68 4.70 -13.10 -8.75
CA GLY A 68 5.65 -12.91 -7.66
C GLY A 68 5.06 -13.15 -6.27
N LYS A 69 5.88 -12.88 -5.24
CA LYS A 69 5.45 -13.01 -3.84
C LYS A 69 5.10 -11.63 -3.28
N TYR A 70 4.11 -11.59 -2.43
CA TYR A 70 3.65 -10.33 -1.84
C TYR A 70 3.72 -10.33 -0.30
N ALA A 71 3.74 -9.13 0.27
CA ALA A 71 3.46 -8.86 1.66
C ALA A 71 2.50 -7.68 1.77
N MET A 72 1.66 -7.67 2.80
CA MET A 72 0.66 -6.62 2.99
C MET A 72 0.80 -5.99 4.38
N GLN A 73 0.87 -4.65 4.42
CA GLN A 73 0.66 -3.87 5.61
C GLN A 73 -0.81 -3.49 5.70
N LEU A 74 -1.42 -3.78 6.83
CA LEU A 74 -2.80 -3.41 7.12
C LEU A 74 -2.88 -1.99 7.71
N GLU A 75 -4.06 -1.39 7.69
CA GLU A 75 -4.33 -0.09 8.32
C GLU A 75 -4.00 -0.07 9.83
N ASN A 76 -4.24 -1.18 10.53
CA ASN A 76 -3.83 -1.37 11.93
C ASN A 76 -2.44 -2.01 12.01
N ASP A 77 -1.61 -1.54 12.95
CA ASP A 77 -0.20 -1.90 12.99
C ASP A 77 0.09 -3.26 13.64
N TYR A 78 -0.85 -3.84 14.40
CA TYR A 78 -0.77 -5.18 15.03
C TYR A 78 0.59 -5.51 15.68
N LEU A 79 1.14 -4.56 16.44
CA LEU A 79 2.40 -4.71 17.16
C LEU A 79 2.18 -5.22 18.60
N TYR A 80 3.17 -5.90 19.13
CA TYR A 80 3.22 -6.28 20.56
C TYR A 80 3.65 -5.06 21.38
N GLU A 81 2.69 -4.33 21.90
CA GLU A 81 2.93 -3.02 22.56
C GLU A 81 3.77 -3.12 23.82
N GLU A 82 3.68 -4.22 24.59
CA GLU A 82 4.47 -4.46 25.78
C GLU A 82 5.93 -4.85 25.50
N GLN A 83 6.23 -5.19 24.25
CA GLN A 83 7.59 -5.52 23.81
C GLN A 83 8.28 -4.28 23.24
N THR A 84 9.61 -4.33 23.19
CA THR A 84 10.41 -3.30 22.52
C THR A 84 10.27 -3.39 20.99
N GLY A 85 10.67 -2.34 20.28
CA GLY A 85 10.73 -2.37 18.82
C GLY A 85 11.61 -3.49 18.29
N LEU A 86 12.77 -3.71 18.93
CA LEU A 86 13.70 -4.78 18.57
C LEU A 86 13.12 -6.17 18.84
N GLU A 87 12.40 -6.36 19.94
CA GLU A 87 11.71 -7.62 20.23
C GLU A 87 10.59 -7.89 19.22
N ASN A 88 9.82 -6.87 18.83
CA ASN A 88 8.86 -7.01 17.73
C ASN A 88 9.55 -7.50 16.46
N LEU A 89 10.65 -6.88 16.01
CA LEU A 89 11.40 -7.33 14.84
C LEU A 89 11.84 -8.79 14.97
N ARG A 90 12.35 -9.21 16.15
CA ARG A 90 12.75 -10.60 16.41
C ARG A 90 11.58 -11.58 16.37
N ILE A 91 10.44 -11.22 16.96
CA ILE A 91 9.22 -12.06 16.97
C ILE A 91 8.72 -12.27 15.56
N PHE A 92 8.54 -11.18 14.81
CA PHE A 92 8.07 -11.26 13.42
C PHE A 92 9.12 -11.90 12.50
N GLY A 93 10.42 -11.69 12.76
CA GLY A 93 11.50 -12.36 12.04
C GLY A 93 11.43 -13.87 12.17
N LYS A 94 11.21 -14.39 13.38
CA LYS A 94 10.99 -15.84 13.61
C LYS A 94 9.74 -16.36 12.93
N TYR A 95 8.66 -15.54 12.91
CA TYR A 95 7.38 -15.95 12.31
C TYR A 95 7.43 -15.96 10.78
N PHE A 96 8.04 -14.95 10.16
CA PHE A 96 8.07 -14.76 8.70
C PHE A 96 9.38 -15.23 8.04
N GLY A 97 10.37 -15.63 8.81
CA GLY A 97 11.64 -16.17 8.30
C GLY A 97 12.61 -15.08 7.81
N PHE A 98 12.66 -13.92 8.46
CA PHE A 98 13.69 -12.91 8.18
C PHE A 98 14.62 -12.69 9.38
N GLU A 99 15.83 -12.23 9.11
CA GLU A 99 16.83 -11.90 10.11
C GLU A 99 17.11 -10.39 10.14
N ILE A 100 17.48 -9.88 11.32
CA ILE A 100 17.94 -8.50 11.48
C ILE A 100 19.39 -8.46 11.00
N ASN A 101 19.69 -7.57 10.06
CA ASN A 101 21.00 -7.45 9.42
C ASN A 101 21.24 -5.99 8.99
N ASP A 102 22.37 -5.71 8.32
CA ASP A 102 22.74 -4.36 7.88
C ASP A 102 21.65 -3.67 7.04
N ARG A 103 20.85 -4.44 6.28
CA ARG A 103 19.73 -3.90 5.50
C ARG A 103 18.60 -3.42 6.40
N SER A 104 18.29 -4.17 7.48
CA SER A 104 17.31 -3.72 8.48
C SER A 104 17.79 -2.47 9.20
N ASP A 105 19.07 -2.37 9.49
CA ASP A 105 19.67 -1.21 10.16
C ASP A 105 19.60 0.04 9.26
N SER A 106 19.82 -0.12 7.96
CA SER A 106 19.64 0.94 6.97
C SER A 106 18.19 1.45 6.94
N TYR A 107 17.20 0.55 6.90
CA TYR A 107 15.78 0.93 6.94
C TYR A 107 15.38 1.56 8.30
N CYS A 108 15.92 1.05 9.42
CA CYS A 108 15.72 1.66 10.75
C CYS A 108 16.21 3.11 10.79
N THR A 109 17.38 3.35 10.21
CA THR A 109 17.98 4.69 10.12
C THR A 109 17.14 5.61 9.24
N GLN A 110 16.72 5.16 8.05
CA GLN A 110 15.89 5.92 7.13
C GLN A 110 14.53 6.29 7.73
N LEU A 111 13.96 5.41 8.56
CA LEU A 111 12.70 5.64 9.28
C LEU A 111 12.87 6.37 10.61
N GLY A 112 14.08 6.75 11.01
CA GLY A 112 14.34 7.39 12.31
C GLY A 112 13.97 6.53 13.51
N LEU A 113 14.08 5.18 13.40
CA LEU A 113 13.70 4.24 14.47
C LEU A 113 14.88 3.76 15.30
N THR A 114 16.11 3.92 14.83
CA THR A 114 17.32 3.30 15.45
C THR A 114 17.43 3.53 16.94
N GLU A 115 17.30 4.79 17.41
CA GLU A 115 17.40 5.14 18.83
C GLU A 115 16.18 4.73 19.67
N HIS A 116 15.13 4.26 19.02
CA HIS A 116 13.87 3.90 19.65
C HIS A 116 13.66 2.39 19.77
N LEU A 117 14.43 1.57 19.04
CA LEU A 117 14.24 0.11 19.01
C LEU A 117 14.34 -0.55 20.39
N GLY A 118 15.11 0.00 21.32
CA GLY A 118 15.21 -0.48 22.70
C GLY A 118 14.05 -0.08 23.61
N LYS A 119 13.14 0.80 23.18
CA LYS A 119 11.99 1.26 23.96
C LYS A 119 10.76 0.40 23.68
N ARG A 120 9.85 0.29 24.67
CA ARG A 120 8.56 -0.41 24.49
C ARG A 120 7.70 0.29 23.46
N VAL A 121 7.04 -0.49 22.61
CA VAL A 121 6.15 0.03 21.54
C VAL A 121 4.95 0.78 22.11
N SER A 122 4.50 0.47 23.33
CA SER A 122 3.47 1.26 24.02
C SER A 122 3.84 2.74 24.20
N THR A 123 5.14 3.09 24.19
CA THR A 123 5.63 4.48 24.29
C THR A 123 5.80 5.16 22.93
N TYR A 124 5.59 4.45 21.83
CA TYR A 124 5.76 4.98 20.47
C TYR A 124 4.61 5.91 20.09
N SER A 125 4.93 6.97 19.33
CA SER A 125 3.91 7.73 18.63
C SER A 125 3.21 6.87 17.56
N LYS A 126 2.05 7.31 17.10
CA LYS A 126 1.34 6.62 16.00
C LYS A 126 2.24 6.49 14.76
N GLY A 127 2.99 7.55 14.41
CA GLY A 127 3.95 7.52 13.31
C GLY A 127 5.07 6.49 13.51
N MET A 128 5.62 6.38 14.73
CA MET A 128 6.65 5.38 15.04
C MET A 128 6.10 3.95 14.97
N LYS A 129 4.87 3.70 15.45
CA LYS A 129 4.21 2.39 15.31
C LYS A 129 4.02 2.04 13.84
N ARG A 130 3.54 2.99 13.03
CA ARG A 130 3.37 2.82 11.58
C ARG A 130 4.69 2.48 10.89
N LYS A 131 5.76 3.21 11.20
CA LYS A 131 7.10 2.97 10.64
C LYS A 131 7.65 1.59 11.02
N LEU A 132 7.46 1.16 12.27
CA LEU A 132 7.88 -0.19 12.70
C LEU A 132 7.08 -1.29 11.99
N SER A 133 5.76 -1.11 11.82
CA SER A 133 4.90 -2.03 11.07
C SER A 133 5.34 -2.14 9.60
N LEU A 134 5.64 -1.01 8.95
CA LEU A 134 6.19 -0.98 7.58
C LEU A 134 7.53 -1.71 7.50
N LEU A 135 8.45 -1.44 8.43
CA LEU A 135 9.75 -2.10 8.48
C LEU A 135 9.60 -3.63 8.53
N ILE A 136 8.71 -4.15 9.38
CA ILE A 136 8.44 -5.59 9.47
C ILE A 136 7.99 -6.15 8.10
N VAL A 137 7.03 -5.49 7.44
CA VAL A 137 6.52 -5.93 6.13
C VAL A 137 7.60 -5.93 5.05
N ILE A 138 8.47 -4.92 5.05
CA ILE A 138 9.59 -4.80 4.11
C ILE A 138 10.63 -5.92 4.35
N MET A 139 10.93 -6.20 5.62
CA MET A 139 11.88 -7.25 6.00
C MET A 139 11.43 -8.67 5.59
N ILE A 140 10.15 -8.91 5.34
CA ILE A 140 9.66 -10.17 4.74
C ILE A 140 10.26 -10.41 3.34
N GLY A 141 10.75 -9.36 2.67
CA GLY A 141 11.55 -9.46 1.45
C GLY A 141 10.76 -9.88 0.21
N ARG A 142 9.51 -9.47 0.07
CA ARG A 142 8.66 -9.80 -1.08
C ARG A 142 8.87 -8.84 -2.26
N ASP A 143 8.44 -9.28 -3.45
CA ASP A 143 8.57 -8.51 -4.69
C ASP A 143 7.48 -7.44 -4.79
N ILE A 144 6.30 -7.73 -4.22
CA ILE A 144 5.12 -6.87 -4.26
C ILE A 144 4.74 -6.51 -2.82
N LEU A 145 4.63 -5.21 -2.55
CA LEU A 145 4.23 -4.67 -1.25
C LEU A 145 2.90 -3.95 -1.38
N LEU A 146 1.91 -4.39 -0.61
CA LEU A 146 0.59 -3.74 -0.54
C LEU A 146 0.49 -3.00 0.80
N MET A 147 0.19 -1.70 0.74
CA MET A 147 0.15 -0.82 1.92
C MET A 147 -1.20 -0.12 2.00
N ASP A 148 -1.97 -0.44 3.05
CA ASP A 148 -3.30 0.16 3.24
C ASP A 148 -3.18 1.42 4.09
N GLU A 149 -3.38 2.59 3.45
CA GLU A 149 -3.30 3.92 4.06
C GLU A 149 -1.98 4.15 4.85
N PRO A 150 -0.78 3.97 4.24
CA PRO A 150 0.49 3.93 4.99
C PRO A 150 0.83 5.24 5.71
N THR A 151 0.31 6.38 5.27
CA THR A 151 0.57 7.71 5.85
C THR A 151 -0.61 8.29 6.64
N SER A 152 -1.70 7.51 6.82
CA SER A 152 -2.91 8.01 7.48
C SER A 152 -2.68 8.28 8.97
N GLY A 153 -2.97 9.52 9.38
CA GLY A 153 -2.93 9.93 10.77
C GLY A 153 -1.53 9.96 11.41
N VAL A 154 -0.47 10.02 10.59
CA VAL A 154 0.90 10.26 11.05
C VAL A 154 1.29 11.72 10.86
N ASP A 155 2.28 12.17 11.62
CA ASP A 155 2.81 13.53 11.55
C ASP A 155 3.54 13.82 10.21
N PRO A 156 3.73 15.11 9.84
CA PRO A 156 4.33 15.46 8.54
C PRO A 156 5.74 14.91 8.32
N ILE A 157 6.57 14.79 9.38
CA ILE A 157 7.94 14.27 9.27
C ILE A 157 7.88 12.79 8.94
N SER A 158 7.09 12.02 9.70
CA SER A 158 6.89 10.58 9.45
C SER A 158 6.32 10.31 8.05
N ARG A 159 5.45 11.18 7.51
CA ARG A 159 4.96 11.05 6.12
C ARG A 159 6.08 11.16 5.10
N VAL A 160 6.99 12.13 5.26
CA VAL A 160 8.15 12.30 4.36
C VAL A 160 9.05 11.06 4.42
N GLU A 161 9.37 10.57 5.62
CA GLU A 161 10.20 9.38 5.80
C GLU A 161 9.58 8.13 5.17
N ILE A 162 8.28 7.91 5.37
CA ILE A 162 7.54 6.78 4.75
C ILE A 162 7.55 6.91 3.22
N ARG A 163 7.31 8.09 2.68
CA ARG A 163 7.34 8.32 1.23
C ARG A 163 8.73 8.04 0.65
N SER A 164 9.78 8.57 1.24
CA SER A 164 11.16 8.32 0.79
C SER A 164 11.51 6.83 0.83
N LEU A 165 10.99 6.11 1.82
CA LEU A 165 11.14 4.65 1.89
C LEU A 165 10.41 3.95 0.73
N ILE A 166 9.18 4.34 0.40
CA ILE A 166 8.39 3.79 -0.72
C ILE A 166 9.12 4.02 -2.05
N GLU A 167 9.69 5.21 -2.25
CA GLU A 167 10.50 5.55 -3.43
C GLU A 167 11.78 4.69 -3.52
N ALA A 168 12.46 4.48 -2.40
CA ALA A 168 13.64 3.60 -2.32
C ALA A 168 13.29 2.14 -2.65
N LEU A 169 12.15 1.64 -2.18
CA LEU A 169 11.68 0.28 -2.50
C LEU A 169 11.43 0.10 -4.01
N LYS A 170 10.84 1.09 -4.67
CA LYS A 170 10.70 1.09 -6.13
C LYS A 170 12.07 1.09 -6.82
N ALA A 171 13.01 1.92 -6.36
CA ALA A 171 14.36 1.96 -6.91
C ALA A 171 15.09 0.60 -6.76
N ASP A 172 14.77 -0.16 -5.71
CA ASP A 172 15.21 -1.55 -5.49
C ASP A 172 14.44 -2.58 -6.35
N GLY A 173 13.63 -2.13 -7.32
CA GLY A 173 12.89 -3.00 -8.24
C GLY A 173 11.64 -3.64 -7.63
N LYS A 174 11.11 -3.10 -6.52
CA LYS A 174 9.85 -3.58 -5.93
C LYS A 174 8.64 -2.93 -6.62
N THR A 175 7.54 -3.66 -6.63
CA THR A 175 6.22 -3.12 -6.97
C THR A 175 5.53 -2.73 -5.67
N VAL A 176 5.08 -1.49 -5.56
CA VAL A 176 4.41 -0.99 -4.36
C VAL A 176 2.99 -0.54 -4.72
N ILE A 177 2.00 -1.13 -4.06
CA ILE A 177 0.61 -0.71 -4.16
C ILE A 177 0.24 0.00 -2.87
N ILE A 178 -0.24 1.24 -2.98
CA ILE A 178 -0.68 2.04 -1.84
C ILE A 178 -2.14 2.43 -2.01
N THR A 179 -2.92 2.33 -0.95
CA THR A 179 -4.23 2.99 -0.90
C THR A 179 -4.08 4.33 -0.19
N SER A 180 -4.80 5.35 -0.64
CA SER A 180 -4.85 6.65 0.03
C SER A 180 -6.12 7.42 -0.30
N HIS A 181 -6.46 8.35 0.58
CA HIS A 181 -7.39 9.43 0.34
C HIS A 181 -6.70 10.81 0.30
N ASP A 182 -5.38 10.87 0.58
CA ASP A 182 -4.56 12.09 0.51
C ASP A 182 -3.93 12.21 -0.89
N LEU A 183 -4.62 12.94 -1.77
CA LEU A 183 -4.23 13.08 -3.18
C LEU A 183 -2.89 13.80 -3.34
N SER A 184 -2.61 14.79 -2.48
CA SER A 184 -1.38 15.56 -2.54
C SER A 184 -0.12 14.75 -2.23
N GLU A 185 -0.24 13.72 -1.37
CA GLU A 185 0.86 12.80 -1.09
C GLU A 185 1.06 11.81 -2.24
N ILE A 186 -0.03 11.38 -2.89
CA ILE A 186 0.05 10.47 -4.04
C ILE A 186 0.74 11.13 -5.24
N GLU A 187 0.42 12.37 -5.55
CA GLU A 187 1.05 13.13 -6.65
C GLU A 187 2.57 13.19 -6.54
N LYS A 188 3.11 13.11 -5.32
CA LYS A 188 4.56 13.24 -5.07
C LYS A 188 5.33 11.93 -5.31
N CYS A 189 4.69 10.76 -5.27
CA CYS A 189 5.42 9.49 -5.29
C CYS A 189 4.87 8.44 -6.24
N ALA A 190 3.60 8.50 -6.67
CA ALA A 190 3.03 7.47 -7.50
C ALA A 190 3.46 7.60 -8.98
N ASP A 191 3.60 6.47 -9.65
CA ASP A 191 3.77 6.39 -11.10
C ASP A 191 2.41 6.30 -11.81
N ASP A 192 1.54 5.42 -11.29
CA ASP A 192 0.21 5.17 -11.82
C ASP A 192 -0.84 5.35 -10.71
N VAL A 193 -2.01 5.83 -11.08
CA VAL A 193 -3.11 6.06 -10.15
C VAL A 193 -4.41 5.51 -10.71
N SER A 194 -5.09 4.71 -9.90
CA SER A 194 -6.44 4.21 -10.15
C SER A 194 -7.43 4.80 -9.17
N MET A 195 -8.50 5.42 -9.66
CA MET A 195 -9.56 5.96 -8.82
C MET A 195 -10.74 5.01 -8.75
N ILE A 196 -11.15 4.67 -7.51
CA ILE A 196 -12.31 3.83 -7.25
C ILE A 196 -13.41 4.64 -6.53
N LYS A 197 -14.63 4.63 -7.08
CA LYS A 197 -15.84 5.15 -6.41
C LYS A 197 -16.96 4.11 -6.52
N ASN A 198 -17.58 3.78 -5.39
CA ASN A 198 -18.69 2.81 -5.34
C ASN A 198 -18.37 1.46 -6.03
N GLY A 199 -17.15 0.95 -5.85
CA GLY A 199 -16.70 -0.30 -6.45
C GLY A 199 -16.47 -0.27 -7.96
N ARG A 200 -16.47 0.90 -8.58
CA ARG A 200 -16.17 1.11 -10.00
C ARG A 200 -14.84 1.81 -10.18
N LEU A 201 -14.09 1.39 -11.18
CA LEU A 201 -12.89 2.08 -11.63
C LEU A 201 -13.32 3.29 -12.49
N LEU A 202 -13.04 4.50 -12.03
CA LEU A 202 -13.39 5.73 -12.77
C LEU A 202 -12.28 6.14 -13.73
N PHE A 203 -11.03 5.98 -13.35
CA PHE A 203 -9.87 6.12 -14.23
C PHE A 203 -8.69 5.29 -13.73
N ASP A 204 -7.76 5.00 -14.64
CA ASP A 204 -6.48 4.33 -14.42
C ASP A 204 -5.45 4.96 -15.37
N LYS A 205 -4.50 5.75 -14.82
CA LYS A 205 -3.57 6.56 -15.62
C LYS A 205 -2.23 6.73 -14.93
N GLY A 206 -1.18 6.91 -15.74
CA GLY A 206 0.10 7.41 -15.25
C GLY A 206 0.00 8.86 -14.78
N ILE A 207 0.69 9.21 -13.69
CA ILE A 207 0.77 10.60 -13.19
C ILE A 207 1.27 11.54 -14.30
N GLN A 208 2.23 11.11 -15.10
CA GLN A 208 2.77 11.91 -16.21
C GLN A 208 1.77 12.19 -17.33
N GLU A 209 0.72 11.37 -17.46
CA GLU A 209 -0.33 11.53 -18.46
C GLU A 209 -1.37 12.60 -18.09
N MET A 210 -1.31 13.11 -16.86
CA MET A 210 -2.31 14.07 -16.34
C MET A 210 -2.12 15.50 -16.86
N GLN A 211 -1.09 15.76 -17.66
CA GLN A 211 -0.88 17.03 -18.39
C GLN A 211 -0.93 18.29 -17.52
N GLY A 212 -0.46 18.21 -16.26
CA GLY A 212 -0.44 19.35 -15.33
C GLY A 212 -1.76 19.59 -14.59
N GLN A 213 -2.79 18.77 -14.79
CA GLN A 213 -3.98 18.78 -13.92
C GLN A 213 -3.66 18.11 -12.58
N SER A 214 -4.12 18.67 -11.47
CA SER A 214 -3.97 18.02 -10.17
C SER A 214 -4.89 16.80 -10.04
N LEU A 215 -4.49 15.84 -9.22
CA LEU A 215 -5.35 14.70 -8.88
C LEU A 215 -6.68 15.15 -8.27
N GLU A 216 -6.67 16.26 -7.53
CA GLU A 216 -7.87 16.84 -6.92
C GLU A 216 -8.86 17.32 -7.99
N GLU A 217 -8.40 18.04 -9.01
CA GLU A 217 -9.24 18.48 -10.13
C GLU A 217 -9.83 17.29 -10.89
N ILE A 218 -9.03 16.26 -11.16
CA ILE A 218 -9.48 15.04 -11.83
C ILE A 218 -10.49 14.30 -10.94
N PHE A 219 -10.20 14.20 -9.63
CA PHE A 219 -11.07 13.54 -8.65
C PHE A 219 -12.46 14.20 -8.60
N ILE A 220 -12.53 15.53 -8.56
CA ILE A 220 -13.78 16.28 -8.56
C ILE A 220 -14.52 16.09 -9.89
N LYS A 221 -13.81 16.21 -11.01
CA LYS A 221 -14.40 16.11 -12.36
C LYS A 221 -14.99 14.74 -12.63
N GLU A 222 -14.22 13.67 -12.36
CA GLU A 222 -14.70 12.29 -12.59
C GLU A 222 -15.69 11.86 -11.50
N GLY A 223 -15.54 12.37 -10.28
CA GLY A 223 -16.49 12.13 -9.20
C GLY A 223 -17.91 12.64 -9.50
N ASN A 224 -18.03 13.82 -10.14
CA ASN A 224 -19.31 14.43 -10.48
C ASN A 224 -19.96 13.87 -11.77
N ARG A 225 -19.18 13.23 -12.67
CA ARG A 225 -19.71 12.64 -13.90
C ARG A 225 -20.51 11.36 -13.69
N HIS A 226 -20.38 10.76 -12.52
CA HIS A 226 -20.95 9.46 -12.17
C HIS A 226 -21.94 9.52 -11.01
N GLU A 227 -22.47 10.70 -10.69
CA GLU A 227 -23.69 10.94 -9.92
C GLU A 227 -24.91 10.99 -10.83
#